data_2c1babbbb576ec2644ef2396a8b0877a
#
_entry.id   2c1babbbb576ec2644ef2396a8b0877a
#
_cell.length_a   1.000
_cell.length_b   1.000
_cell.length_c   1.000
_cell.angle_alpha   90.00
_cell.angle_beta   90.00
_cell.angle_gamma   90.00
#
_symmetry.space_group_name_H-M   'P 1'
#
loop_
_entity.id
_entity.type
_entity.pdbx_description
1 polymer ?
#
loop_
_entity_poly.entity_id
_entity_poly.type
_entity_poly.pdbx_seq_one_letter_code
_entity_poly.pdbx_strand_id
1 'polypeptide(L)'
;MNDSSPKSFPQPVAGTVVPRFGDVATFMRLPLFRNPADVEIGMVGVPWDGGTTNRPGARHGPRQMRDLSTMMRRIHHVTRVAPYELAKCGDLGDASVNPASLEDSLERIERFYSKLHAAGVTPLSAGGDHLITLPIMRGIAKGQAPLGMVHFDAHSDTWDTYFGGYKYTHGTPFRRAVEEGLLDPKRVVQIGIRGSLYKRDDNDWRSSRACG
;
A
#
# COMPACT_ATOMS: atom_id res chain seq x y z
N MET A 1 7.87 22.73 -30.21
CA MET A 1 9.24 22.25 -29.96
C MET A 1 9.18 21.40 -28.70
N ASN A 2 9.26 20.07 -28.81
CA ASN A 2 9.32 19.20 -27.63
C ASN A 2 10.74 19.38 -27.05
N ASP A 3 10.82 19.94 -25.86
CA ASP A 3 12.06 19.97 -25.09
C ASP A 3 12.44 18.53 -24.72
N SER A 4 13.38 17.94 -25.47
CA SER A 4 13.89 16.59 -25.30
C SER A 4 15.08 16.50 -24.33
N SER A 5 15.28 17.53 -23.54
CA SER A 5 16.28 17.49 -22.46
C SER A 5 15.90 16.39 -21.47
N PRO A 6 16.78 15.45 -21.10
CA PRO A 6 16.45 14.41 -20.14
C PRO A 6 16.03 15.06 -18.82
N LYS A 7 14.80 14.78 -18.35
CA LYS A 7 14.32 15.27 -17.05
C LYS A 7 15.26 14.75 -15.97
N SER A 8 15.93 15.66 -15.27
CA SER A 8 16.77 15.29 -14.13
C SER A 8 15.89 15.16 -12.88
N PHE A 9 15.48 13.92 -12.57
CA PHE A 9 14.77 13.64 -11.32
C PHE A 9 15.72 13.46 -10.14
N PRO A 10 15.29 13.76 -8.90
CA PRO A 10 16.04 13.44 -7.70
C PRO A 10 16.37 11.94 -7.63
N GLN A 11 17.63 11.64 -7.36
CA GLN A 11 18.14 10.28 -7.36
C GLN A 11 18.38 9.77 -5.93
N PRO A 12 18.28 8.44 -5.68
CA PRO A 12 18.73 7.86 -4.43
C PRO A 12 20.19 8.18 -4.14
N VAL A 13 20.51 8.47 -2.88
CA VAL A 13 21.89 8.73 -2.46
C VAL A 13 22.73 7.46 -2.62
N ALA A 14 23.81 7.54 -3.40
CA ALA A 14 24.67 6.40 -3.66
C ALA A 14 25.48 6.00 -2.41
N GLY A 15 25.54 4.68 -2.13
CA GLY A 15 26.32 4.14 -1.01
C GLY A 15 27.84 4.30 -1.16
N THR A 16 28.31 4.74 -2.32
CA THR A 16 29.70 5.12 -2.60
C THR A 16 30.00 6.59 -2.27
N VAL A 17 28.95 7.41 -2.05
CA VAL A 17 29.06 8.83 -1.68
C VAL A 17 28.81 9.00 -0.18
N VAL A 18 27.74 8.41 0.34
CA VAL A 18 27.43 8.39 1.77
C VAL A 18 27.31 6.93 2.21
N PRO A 19 27.99 6.48 3.27
CA PRO A 19 27.86 5.11 3.79
C PRO A 19 26.41 4.75 4.06
N ARG A 20 26.03 3.47 3.82
CA ARG A 20 24.63 3.01 3.97
C ARG A 20 24.10 3.04 5.39
N PHE A 21 24.99 3.02 6.37
CA PHE A 21 24.64 3.14 7.80
C PHE A 21 24.51 4.60 8.27
N GLY A 22 24.84 5.56 7.41
CA GLY A 22 24.79 6.99 7.72
C GLY A 22 23.55 7.67 7.13
N ASP A 23 23.26 8.87 7.66
CA ASP A 23 22.14 9.71 7.29
C ASP A 23 20.76 9.17 7.71
N VAL A 24 19.68 9.89 7.43
CA VAL A 24 18.30 9.49 7.73
C VAL A 24 17.87 8.39 6.79
N ALA A 25 17.42 7.25 7.34
CA ALA A 25 16.91 6.15 6.55
C ALA A 25 15.56 6.53 5.91
N THR A 26 15.53 6.59 4.58
CA THR A 26 14.33 6.72 3.75
C THR A 26 14.18 5.50 2.86
N PHE A 27 12.99 5.27 2.28
CA PHE A 27 12.79 4.18 1.33
C PHE A 27 13.79 4.30 0.17
N MET A 28 14.66 3.30 0.02
CA MET A 28 15.69 3.19 -1.02
C MET A 28 16.63 4.41 -1.07
N ARG A 29 16.76 5.15 0.02
CA ARG A 29 17.54 6.40 0.14
C ARG A 29 17.04 7.50 -0.80
N LEU A 30 15.76 7.48 -1.16
CA LEU A 30 15.09 8.54 -1.91
C LEU A 30 14.99 9.81 -1.05
N PRO A 31 14.94 10.99 -1.66
CA PRO A 31 14.63 12.21 -0.94
C PRO A 31 13.28 12.14 -0.22
N LEU A 32 13.23 12.70 0.98
CA LEU A 32 11.99 12.86 1.75
C LEU A 32 11.28 14.14 1.30
N PHE A 33 10.06 14.00 0.78
CA PHE A 33 9.21 15.11 0.37
C PHE A 33 8.09 15.33 1.39
N ARG A 34 7.76 16.58 1.65
CA ARG A 34 6.63 16.96 2.53
C ARG A 34 5.38 17.36 1.75
N ASN A 35 5.56 17.81 0.52
CA ASN A 35 4.46 18.14 -0.37
C ASN A 35 4.28 17.00 -1.40
N PRO A 36 3.12 16.30 -1.41
CA PRO A 36 2.85 15.23 -2.37
C PRO A 36 2.96 15.67 -3.83
N ALA A 37 2.62 16.91 -4.16
CA ALA A 37 2.69 17.43 -5.52
C ALA A 37 4.12 17.47 -6.10
N ASP A 38 5.13 17.25 -5.25
CA ASP A 38 6.53 17.25 -5.69
C ASP A 38 6.99 15.90 -6.23
N VAL A 39 6.14 14.88 -6.27
CA VAL A 39 6.49 13.54 -6.78
C VAL A 39 5.41 12.98 -7.69
N GLU A 40 5.81 12.08 -8.60
CA GLU A 40 4.88 11.29 -9.43
C GLU A 40 4.56 9.93 -8.75
N ILE A 41 5.59 9.31 -8.14
CA ILE A 41 5.45 8.07 -7.37
C ILE A 41 5.92 8.32 -5.94
N GLY A 42 5.02 8.17 -4.98
CA GLY A 42 5.28 8.37 -3.57
C GLY A 42 5.40 7.07 -2.79
N MET A 43 6.59 6.83 -2.17
CA MET A 43 6.75 5.77 -1.19
C MET A 43 6.10 6.19 0.13
N VAL A 44 5.19 5.38 0.67
CA VAL A 44 4.42 5.70 1.88
C VAL A 44 4.49 4.56 2.87
N GLY A 45 4.79 4.86 4.13
CA GLY A 45 4.61 3.91 5.22
C GLY A 45 3.21 3.99 5.81
N VAL A 46 2.64 2.83 6.18
CA VAL A 46 1.37 2.75 6.92
C VAL A 46 1.61 1.86 8.16
N PRO A 47 2.12 2.43 9.25
CA PRO A 47 2.58 1.68 10.43
C PRO A 47 1.42 1.27 11.34
N TRP A 48 0.50 0.43 10.83
CA TRP A 48 -0.70 -0.04 11.53
C TRP A 48 -0.76 -1.57 11.56
N ASP A 49 -1.16 -2.16 12.69
CA ASP A 49 -1.42 -3.59 12.84
C ASP A 49 -2.57 -3.92 13.81
N GLY A 50 -3.47 -2.96 14.02
CA GLY A 50 -4.65 -3.14 14.87
C GLY A 50 -5.74 -4.04 14.27
N GLY A 51 -5.61 -4.44 12.99
CA GLY A 51 -6.46 -5.45 12.36
C GLY A 51 -5.95 -6.88 12.49
N THR A 52 -4.82 -7.10 13.15
CA THR A 52 -4.19 -8.41 13.29
C THR A 52 -4.99 -9.36 14.18
N THR A 53 -5.23 -10.59 13.71
CA THR A 53 -5.99 -11.60 14.48
C THR A 53 -5.13 -12.52 15.35
N ASN A 54 -3.80 -12.53 15.15
CA ASN A 54 -2.89 -13.42 15.89
C ASN A 54 -1.62 -12.68 16.35
N ARG A 55 -0.67 -12.39 15.45
CA ARG A 55 0.65 -11.86 15.82
C ARG A 55 0.77 -10.39 15.44
N PRO A 56 0.83 -9.44 16.42
CA PRO A 56 1.14 -8.05 16.16
C PRO A 56 2.62 -7.86 15.80
N GLY A 57 2.97 -6.66 15.32
CA GLY A 57 4.34 -6.28 15.00
C GLY A 57 4.51 -5.76 13.56
N ALA A 58 3.54 -5.98 12.67
CA ALA A 58 3.58 -5.49 11.29
C ALA A 58 3.68 -3.95 11.22
N ARG A 59 3.25 -3.21 12.25
CA ARG A 59 3.41 -1.74 12.37
C ARG A 59 4.86 -1.28 12.25
N HIS A 60 5.82 -2.14 12.53
CA HIS A 60 7.25 -1.82 12.40
C HIS A 60 7.79 -2.03 10.97
N GLY A 61 6.98 -2.62 10.08
CA GLY A 61 7.37 -2.94 8.70
C GLY A 61 7.91 -1.75 7.91
N PRO A 62 7.21 -0.60 7.85
CA PRO A 62 7.68 0.56 7.09
C PRO A 62 9.06 1.06 7.54
N ARG A 63 9.28 1.10 8.85
CA ARG A 63 10.57 1.53 9.42
C ARG A 63 11.69 0.55 9.04
N GLN A 64 11.43 -0.74 9.19
CA GLN A 64 12.39 -1.78 8.86
C GLN A 64 12.70 -1.81 7.35
N MET A 65 11.70 -1.59 6.49
CA MET A 65 11.92 -1.50 5.05
C MET A 65 12.76 -0.28 4.67
N ARG A 66 12.61 0.88 5.33
CA ARG A 66 13.49 2.04 5.10
C ARG A 66 14.94 1.68 5.43
N ASP A 67 15.17 1.05 6.57
CA ASP A 67 16.51 0.65 7.00
C ASP A 67 17.13 -0.35 6.02
N LEU A 68 16.46 -1.48 5.73
CA LEU A 68 16.97 -2.52 4.84
C LEU A 68 17.11 -2.06 3.38
N SER A 69 16.23 -1.18 2.90
CA SER A 69 16.30 -0.68 1.52
C SER A 69 17.49 0.25 1.25
N THR A 70 18.23 0.65 2.29
CA THR A 70 19.50 1.37 2.12
C THR A 70 20.54 0.55 1.35
N MET A 71 20.38 -0.79 1.32
CA MET A 71 21.23 -1.70 0.56
C MET A 71 20.94 -1.72 -0.95
N MET A 72 19.80 -1.22 -1.38
CA MET A 72 19.41 -1.25 -2.80
C MET A 72 20.31 -0.36 -3.67
N ARG A 73 20.41 -0.76 -4.94
CA ARG A 73 21.09 0.00 -6.00
C ARG A 73 20.06 0.43 -7.03
N ARG A 74 20.27 1.61 -7.60
CA ARG A 74 19.29 2.28 -8.46
C ARG A 74 19.09 1.64 -9.84
N ILE A 75 19.98 0.77 -10.31
CA ILE A 75 19.92 0.16 -11.63
C ILE A 75 19.78 -1.36 -11.48
N HIS A 76 18.78 -1.94 -12.14
CA HIS A 76 18.58 -3.39 -12.16
C HIS A 76 19.67 -4.08 -13.01
N HIS A 77 20.37 -5.06 -12.45
CA HIS A 77 21.60 -5.60 -13.06
C HIS A 77 21.37 -6.35 -14.39
N VAL A 78 20.19 -6.94 -14.61
CA VAL A 78 19.86 -7.67 -15.85
C VAL A 78 19.24 -6.74 -16.87
N THR A 79 18.11 -6.09 -16.53
CA THR A 79 17.34 -5.27 -17.46
C THR A 79 17.95 -3.89 -17.72
N ARG A 80 18.90 -3.46 -16.88
CA ARG A 80 19.51 -2.12 -16.88
C ARG A 80 18.51 -0.97 -16.67
N VAL A 81 17.29 -1.27 -16.25
CA VAL A 81 16.29 -0.26 -15.94
C VAL A 81 16.68 0.49 -14.68
N ALA A 82 16.58 1.81 -14.73
CA ALA A 82 16.77 2.74 -13.63
C ALA A 82 15.44 3.47 -13.35
N PRO A 83 14.57 2.99 -12.44
CA PRO A 83 13.22 3.52 -12.24
C PRO A 83 13.21 5.02 -11.91
N TYR A 84 14.19 5.49 -11.18
CA TYR A 84 14.32 6.88 -10.73
C TYR A 84 14.76 7.87 -11.84
N GLU A 85 15.07 7.35 -13.02
CA GLU A 85 15.30 8.13 -14.25
C GLU A 85 14.01 8.22 -15.10
N LEU A 86 13.03 7.36 -14.82
CA LEU A 86 11.77 7.26 -15.56
C LEU A 86 10.64 8.07 -14.92
N ALA A 87 10.65 8.21 -13.58
CA ALA A 87 9.63 8.93 -12.83
C ALA A 87 10.24 9.64 -11.61
N LYS A 88 9.63 10.75 -11.22
CA LYS A 88 10.01 11.48 -10.00
C LYS A 88 9.50 10.74 -8.77
N CYS A 89 10.39 9.93 -8.17
CA CYS A 89 10.09 9.13 -6.99
C CYS A 89 10.56 9.83 -5.71
N GLY A 90 9.84 9.61 -4.59
CA GLY A 90 10.24 10.14 -3.29
C GLY A 90 9.62 9.39 -2.12
N ASP A 91 10.23 9.47 -0.94
CA ASP A 91 9.62 9.05 0.32
C ASP A 91 8.70 10.16 0.82
N LEU A 92 7.43 9.87 1.06
CA LEU A 92 6.42 10.81 1.58
C LEU A 92 6.19 10.67 3.09
N GLY A 93 7.01 9.87 3.76
CA GLY A 93 6.85 9.58 5.17
C GLY A 93 5.75 8.55 5.45
N ASP A 94 5.13 8.65 6.61
CA ASP A 94 4.11 7.72 7.07
C ASP A 94 2.74 8.37 7.15
N ALA A 95 1.69 7.62 6.80
CA ALA A 95 0.33 7.96 7.18
C ALA A 95 0.22 7.95 8.71
N SER A 96 -0.34 9.02 9.27
CA SER A 96 -0.57 9.10 10.71
C SER A 96 -1.61 8.08 11.16
N VAL A 97 -1.34 7.40 12.27
CA VAL A 97 -2.25 6.43 12.89
C VAL A 97 -2.44 6.75 14.38
N ASN A 98 -3.53 6.25 14.95
CA ASN A 98 -3.79 6.32 16.39
C ASN A 98 -3.82 4.89 16.96
N PRO A 99 -2.78 4.44 17.67
CA PRO A 99 -2.72 3.07 18.16
C PRO A 99 -3.79 2.73 19.21
N ALA A 100 -4.50 3.72 19.73
CA ALA A 100 -5.58 3.54 20.71
C ALA A 100 -6.98 3.51 20.07
N SER A 101 -7.12 3.78 18.75
CA SER A 101 -8.39 3.76 18.06
C SER A 101 -8.23 3.24 16.62
N LEU A 102 -8.96 2.18 16.32
CA LEU A 102 -9.03 1.61 14.99
C LEU A 102 -9.72 2.59 14.03
N GLU A 103 -10.89 3.09 14.40
CA GLU A 103 -11.71 3.96 13.55
C GLU A 103 -10.96 5.24 13.18
N ASP A 104 -10.35 5.91 14.16
CA ASP A 104 -9.53 7.12 13.94
C ASP A 104 -8.32 6.81 13.05
N SER A 105 -7.71 5.62 13.18
CA SER A 105 -6.61 5.20 12.30
C SER A 105 -7.06 5.00 10.86
N LEU A 106 -8.20 4.32 10.64
CA LEU A 106 -8.75 4.13 9.30
C LEU A 106 -9.07 5.49 8.63
N GLU A 107 -9.69 6.41 9.36
CA GLU A 107 -9.99 7.76 8.85
C GLU A 107 -8.73 8.58 8.52
N ARG A 108 -7.68 8.48 9.34
CA ARG A 108 -6.42 9.18 9.10
C ARG A 108 -5.72 8.66 7.85
N ILE A 109 -5.70 7.33 7.66
CA ILE A 109 -5.14 6.71 6.47
C ILE A 109 -5.95 7.12 5.23
N GLU A 110 -7.30 7.01 5.28
CA GLU A 110 -8.18 7.47 4.19
C GLU A 110 -7.89 8.93 3.80
N ARG A 111 -7.86 9.85 4.77
CA ARG A 111 -7.55 11.27 4.53
C ARG A 111 -6.17 11.49 3.90
N PHE A 112 -5.18 10.73 4.35
CA PHE A 112 -3.83 10.82 3.81
C PHE A 112 -3.83 10.44 2.32
N TYR A 113 -4.43 9.30 1.98
CA TYR A 113 -4.48 8.83 0.59
C TYR A 113 -5.39 9.67 -0.30
N SER A 114 -6.45 10.27 0.23
CA SER A 114 -7.26 11.25 -0.51
C SER A 114 -6.44 12.47 -0.93
N LYS A 115 -5.51 12.93 -0.08
CA LYS A 115 -4.59 14.03 -0.44
C LYS A 115 -3.58 13.62 -1.52
N LEU A 116 -3.05 12.40 -1.46
CA LEU A 116 -2.15 11.88 -2.49
C LEU A 116 -2.88 11.78 -3.83
N HIS A 117 -4.09 11.24 -3.82
CA HIS A 117 -4.92 11.10 -5.00
C HIS A 117 -5.26 12.48 -5.63
N ALA A 118 -5.67 13.45 -4.81
CA ALA A 118 -5.94 14.81 -5.26
C ALA A 118 -4.70 15.51 -5.86
N ALA A 119 -3.50 15.13 -5.42
CA ALA A 119 -2.23 15.61 -5.95
C ALA A 119 -1.75 14.85 -7.20
N GLY A 120 -2.48 13.82 -7.66
CA GLY A 120 -2.12 13.00 -8.82
C GLY A 120 -0.96 12.03 -8.57
N VAL A 121 -0.64 11.73 -7.31
CA VAL A 121 0.47 10.84 -6.93
C VAL A 121 0.05 9.39 -7.04
N THR A 122 0.89 8.56 -7.64
CA THR A 122 0.80 7.09 -7.57
C THR A 122 1.47 6.61 -6.29
N PRO A 123 0.73 6.09 -5.29
CA PRO A 123 1.31 5.60 -4.05
C PRO A 123 1.90 4.19 -4.22
N LEU A 124 3.08 3.96 -3.66
CA LEU A 124 3.66 2.64 -3.40
C LEU A 124 3.75 2.49 -1.88
N SER A 125 2.84 1.69 -1.32
CA SER A 125 2.62 1.61 0.13
C SER A 125 3.35 0.46 0.78
N ALA A 126 3.99 0.72 1.92
CA ALA A 126 4.59 -0.29 2.78
C ALA A 126 3.77 -0.40 4.08
N GLY A 127 3.14 -1.53 4.32
CA GLY A 127 2.35 -1.76 5.53
C GLY A 127 3.19 -2.37 6.65
N GLY A 128 2.57 -2.64 7.61
CA GLY A 128 1.37 -2.82 8.36
C GLY A 128 0.63 -4.12 8.04
N ASP A 129 -0.46 -4.32 8.74
CA ASP A 129 -1.34 -5.43 8.44
C ASP A 129 -2.21 -5.15 7.18
N HIS A 130 -2.90 -6.19 6.68
CA HIS A 130 -3.63 -6.06 5.42
C HIS A 130 -4.93 -5.24 5.51
N LEU A 131 -5.42 -4.92 6.72
CA LEU A 131 -6.58 -4.03 6.88
C LEU A 131 -6.33 -2.64 6.31
N ILE A 132 -5.08 -2.17 6.26
CA ILE A 132 -4.73 -0.85 5.71
C ILE A 132 -5.19 -0.66 4.26
N THR A 133 -5.36 -1.75 3.51
CA THR A 133 -5.82 -1.70 2.11
C THR A 133 -7.21 -1.08 1.99
N LEU A 134 -8.11 -1.30 2.96
CA LEU A 134 -9.45 -0.73 2.94
C LEU A 134 -9.45 0.82 2.99
N PRO A 135 -8.84 1.48 3.99
CA PRO A 135 -8.80 2.94 4.01
C PRO A 135 -7.95 3.54 2.87
N ILE A 136 -6.96 2.82 2.35
CA ILE A 136 -6.24 3.24 1.12
C ILE A 136 -7.22 3.28 -0.05
N MET A 137 -8.00 2.22 -0.29
CA MET A 137 -9.01 2.19 -1.36
C MET A 137 -10.07 3.27 -1.16
N ARG A 138 -10.54 3.52 0.07
CA ARG A 138 -11.44 4.64 0.37
C ARG A 138 -10.84 5.99 -0.07
N GLY A 139 -9.56 6.20 0.20
CA GLY A 139 -8.87 7.44 -0.15
C GLY A 139 -8.68 7.66 -1.65
N ILE A 140 -8.50 6.57 -2.43
CA ILE A 140 -8.18 6.69 -3.87
C ILE A 140 -9.37 6.41 -4.80
N ALA A 141 -10.43 5.74 -4.33
CA ALA A 141 -11.55 5.29 -5.17
C ALA A 141 -12.89 5.95 -4.82
N LYS A 142 -13.02 6.62 -3.68
CA LYS A 142 -14.28 7.23 -3.25
C LYS A 142 -14.78 8.26 -4.27
N GLY A 143 -16.00 8.05 -4.74
CA GLY A 143 -16.61 8.94 -5.73
C GLY A 143 -16.15 8.70 -7.18
N GLN A 144 -15.43 7.62 -7.43
CA GLN A 144 -15.00 7.20 -8.77
C GLN A 144 -15.61 5.84 -9.14
N ALA A 145 -15.34 5.36 -10.36
CA ALA A 145 -15.67 4.00 -10.76
C ALA A 145 -14.91 2.99 -9.87
N PRO A 146 -15.55 1.86 -9.49
CA PRO A 146 -14.90 0.85 -8.67
C PRO A 146 -13.59 0.36 -9.29
N LEU A 147 -12.59 0.09 -8.44
CA LEU A 147 -11.28 -0.38 -8.87
C LEU A 147 -11.31 -1.83 -9.36
N GLY A 148 -10.40 -2.18 -10.26
CA GLY A 148 -9.97 -3.55 -10.48
C GLY A 148 -8.77 -3.87 -9.57
N MET A 149 -8.52 -5.17 -9.31
CA MET A 149 -7.44 -5.59 -8.43
C MET A 149 -6.72 -6.84 -8.94
N VAL A 150 -5.40 -6.81 -8.86
CA VAL A 150 -4.57 -8.01 -8.91
C VAL A 150 -3.95 -8.21 -7.53
N HIS A 151 -4.28 -9.33 -6.88
CA HIS A 151 -3.92 -9.63 -5.49
C HIS A 151 -3.04 -10.87 -5.42
N PHE A 152 -1.82 -10.72 -4.94
CA PHE A 152 -0.88 -11.81 -4.69
C PHE A 152 -0.82 -12.11 -3.20
N ASP A 153 -1.46 -13.20 -2.77
CA ASP A 153 -1.54 -13.57 -1.35
C ASP A 153 -1.81 -15.06 -1.16
N ALA A 154 -1.52 -15.57 0.03
CA ALA A 154 -1.92 -16.90 0.48
C ALA A 154 -3.41 -16.97 0.86
N HIS A 155 -4.01 -15.84 1.25
CA HIS A 155 -5.36 -15.71 1.77
C HIS A 155 -6.21 -14.82 0.88
N SER A 156 -7.52 -15.04 0.91
CA SER A 156 -8.44 -14.25 0.10
C SER A 156 -8.78 -12.90 0.69
N ASP A 157 -8.70 -12.77 2.01
CA ASP A 157 -9.06 -11.60 2.83
C ASP A 157 -10.46 -11.05 2.52
N THR A 158 -11.40 -12.00 2.34
CA THR A 158 -12.79 -11.77 1.98
C THR A 158 -13.77 -12.27 3.05
N TRP A 159 -13.27 -12.55 4.27
CA TRP A 159 -14.10 -12.95 5.39
C TRP A 159 -15.12 -11.88 5.76
N ASP A 160 -16.26 -12.31 6.27
CA ASP A 160 -17.29 -11.36 6.72
C ASP A 160 -16.92 -10.73 8.05
N THR A 161 -16.71 -11.57 9.05
CA THR A 161 -16.44 -11.11 10.41
C THR A 161 -15.50 -12.08 11.13
N TYR A 162 -14.88 -11.56 12.19
CA TYR A 162 -14.13 -12.32 13.19
C TYR A 162 -14.70 -12.07 14.59
N PHE A 163 -14.35 -12.90 15.56
CA PHE A 163 -14.58 -12.66 16.98
C PHE A 163 -16.01 -12.22 17.33
N GLY A 164 -17.03 -12.92 16.81
CA GLY A 164 -18.42 -12.64 17.14
C GLY A 164 -19.05 -11.43 16.43
N GLY A 165 -18.58 -11.09 15.23
CA GLY A 165 -19.20 -10.05 14.40
C GLY A 165 -18.31 -8.86 14.09
N TYR A 166 -17.02 -8.92 14.47
CA TYR A 166 -16.09 -7.84 14.21
C TYR A 166 -15.69 -7.79 12.73
N LYS A 167 -15.92 -6.62 12.09
CA LYS A 167 -15.83 -6.46 10.63
C LYS A 167 -14.49 -5.97 10.11
N TYR A 168 -13.63 -5.43 10.96
CA TYR A 168 -12.38 -4.76 10.55
C TYR A 168 -11.16 -5.50 11.07
N THR A 169 -10.71 -6.50 10.30
CA THR A 169 -9.48 -7.24 10.53
C THR A 169 -8.68 -7.34 9.23
N HIS A 170 -7.44 -7.82 9.31
CA HIS A 170 -6.60 -8.04 8.13
C HIS A 170 -7.18 -9.08 7.14
N GLY A 171 -8.13 -9.92 7.56
CA GLY A 171 -8.79 -10.92 6.71
C GLY A 171 -10.12 -10.45 6.08
N THR A 172 -10.52 -9.19 6.26
CA THR A 172 -11.84 -8.70 5.81
C THR A 172 -11.83 -7.53 4.82
N PRO A 173 -10.68 -6.93 4.44
CA PRO A 173 -10.65 -5.65 3.72
C PRO A 173 -11.34 -5.70 2.37
N PHE A 174 -11.18 -6.78 1.60
CA PHE A 174 -11.75 -6.84 0.25
C PHE A 174 -13.26 -7.04 0.25
N ARG A 175 -13.80 -7.74 1.24
CA ARG A 175 -15.25 -7.81 1.39
C ARG A 175 -15.84 -6.43 1.69
N ARG A 176 -15.24 -5.70 2.61
CA ARG A 176 -15.66 -4.31 2.89
C ARG A 176 -15.52 -3.42 1.68
N ALA A 177 -14.43 -3.53 0.93
CA ALA A 177 -14.21 -2.75 -0.27
C ALA A 177 -15.29 -3.00 -1.36
N VAL A 178 -15.75 -4.25 -1.53
CA VAL A 178 -16.85 -4.58 -2.44
C VAL A 178 -18.18 -4.05 -1.92
N GLU A 179 -18.48 -4.23 -0.63
CA GLU A 179 -19.72 -3.74 0.00
C GLU A 179 -19.85 -2.22 -0.06
N GLU A 180 -18.73 -1.51 0.02
CA GLU A 180 -18.64 -0.04 -0.08
C GLU A 180 -18.59 0.46 -1.54
N GLY A 181 -18.61 -0.44 -2.53
CA GLY A 181 -18.54 -0.07 -3.96
C GLY A 181 -17.18 0.45 -4.41
N LEU A 182 -16.12 0.21 -3.65
CA LEU A 182 -14.75 0.64 -3.96
C LEU A 182 -14.05 -0.33 -4.92
N LEU A 183 -14.44 -1.60 -4.90
CA LEU A 183 -13.83 -2.69 -5.66
C LEU A 183 -14.90 -3.41 -6.48
N ASP A 184 -14.65 -3.57 -7.79
CA ASP A 184 -15.50 -4.34 -8.68
C ASP A 184 -15.11 -5.85 -8.59
N PRO A 185 -15.94 -6.72 -8.02
CA PRO A 185 -15.63 -8.14 -7.86
C PRO A 185 -15.43 -8.88 -9.20
N LYS A 186 -15.97 -8.35 -10.30
CA LYS A 186 -15.77 -8.90 -11.66
C LYS A 186 -14.40 -8.55 -12.26
N ARG A 187 -13.68 -7.62 -11.67
CA ARG A 187 -12.36 -7.16 -12.10
C ARG A 187 -11.28 -7.49 -11.07
N VAL A 188 -11.46 -8.56 -10.29
CA VAL A 188 -10.52 -9.03 -9.27
C VAL A 188 -9.89 -10.34 -9.71
N VAL A 189 -8.56 -10.40 -9.66
CA VAL A 189 -7.78 -11.63 -9.79
C VAL A 189 -6.96 -11.84 -8.52
N GLN A 190 -7.11 -13.00 -7.89
CA GLN A 190 -6.32 -13.40 -6.72
C GLN A 190 -5.42 -14.58 -7.08
N ILE A 191 -4.13 -14.45 -6.81
CA ILE A 191 -3.08 -15.40 -7.20
C ILE A 191 -2.37 -15.91 -5.95
N GLY A 192 -2.21 -17.24 -5.84
CA GLY A 192 -1.50 -17.88 -4.74
C GLY A 192 -2.37 -18.26 -3.53
N ILE A 193 -3.69 -18.16 -3.64
CA ILE A 193 -4.61 -18.50 -2.55
C ILE A 193 -4.49 -19.98 -2.21
N ARG A 194 -4.11 -20.27 -0.96
CA ARG A 194 -3.86 -21.62 -0.44
C ARG A 194 -4.18 -21.79 1.05
N GLY A 195 -4.80 -20.78 1.66
CA GLY A 195 -5.25 -20.84 3.06
C GLY A 195 -6.37 -21.87 3.24
N SER A 196 -6.36 -22.56 4.38
CA SER A 196 -7.41 -23.49 4.77
C SER A 196 -8.72 -22.75 5.02
N LEU A 197 -9.84 -23.45 4.80
CA LEU A 197 -11.19 -22.93 5.00
C LEU A 197 -11.77 -23.45 6.32
N TYR A 198 -12.60 -22.67 6.99
CA TYR A 198 -13.40 -23.12 8.13
C TYR A 198 -14.63 -23.91 7.69
N LYS A 199 -15.20 -23.55 6.52
CA LYS A 199 -16.37 -24.22 5.91
C LYS A 199 -16.09 -24.47 4.43
N ARG A 200 -16.81 -25.42 3.81
CA ARG A 200 -16.64 -25.77 2.40
C ARG A 200 -16.95 -24.62 1.43
N ASP A 201 -17.84 -23.72 1.83
CA ASP A 201 -18.37 -22.59 1.06
C ASP A 201 -17.77 -21.22 1.46
N ASP A 202 -16.74 -21.20 2.29
CA ASP A 202 -16.17 -19.96 2.84
C ASP A 202 -15.70 -18.92 1.80
N ASN A 203 -15.41 -19.34 0.58
CA ASN A 203 -15.01 -18.45 -0.52
C ASN A 203 -16.10 -18.22 -1.57
N ASP A 204 -17.30 -18.81 -1.42
CA ASP A 204 -18.34 -18.79 -2.45
C ASP A 204 -19.08 -17.44 -2.54
N TRP A 205 -18.94 -16.56 -1.56
CA TRP A 205 -19.58 -15.25 -1.60
C TRP A 205 -19.19 -14.42 -2.84
N ARG A 206 -18.05 -14.71 -3.48
CA ARG A 206 -17.60 -14.07 -4.73
C ARG A 206 -18.43 -14.54 -5.91
N SER A 207 -18.76 -15.83 -5.97
CA SER A 207 -19.57 -16.42 -7.04
C SER A 207 -21.03 -16.01 -6.94
N SER A 208 -21.57 -15.89 -5.73
CA SER A 208 -22.97 -15.55 -5.49
C SER A 208 -23.33 -14.09 -5.84
N ARG A 209 -22.36 -13.18 -5.85
CA ARG A 209 -22.58 -11.77 -6.23
C ARG A 209 -22.13 -11.42 -7.64
N ALA A 210 -21.37 -12.30 -8.31
CA ALA A 210 -21.00 -12.13 -9.72
C ALA A 210 -22.12 -12.56 -10.68
N CYS A 211 -23.19 -13.18 -10.18
CA CYS A 211 -24.35 -13.66 -10.93
C CYS A 211 -25.62 -12.82 -10.69
N GLY A 212 -25.50 -11.58 -10.27
CA GLY A 212 -26.58 -10.62 -10.11
C GLY A 212 -26.53 -9.52 -11.15
#